data_710c7558d4e1807abf6d278cd108dc15
#
_entry.id   710c7558d4e1807abf6d278cd108dc15
#
_cell.length_a   1.000
_cell.length_b   1.000
_cell.length_c   1.000
_cell.angle_alpha   90.00
_cell.angle_beta   90.00
_cell.angle_gamma   90.00
#
_symmetry.space_group_name_H-M   'P 1'
#
loop_
_entity.id
_entity.type
_entity.pdbx_description
1 polymer ?
#
loop_
_entity_poly.entity_id
_entity_poly.type
_entity_poly.pdbx_seq_one_letter_code
_entity_poly.pdbx_strand_id
1 'polypeptide(L)'
;MLEKNQPTVSVIIKALNEERHIATAIESALASLADIDGEVILADGGSSDLTIEIARRYPITIVQLNNADDRSCGAGAQLGFQYSSGRYLFLMDGDMVLHDGFLPAAIRFLDDDPTVAGVGGFVIDREIANLEFEQRNRRHDRDRHPGPVTRLNSCGLYRRRAVESIGYVTDRNLHGAEELDLAARLRAQGWTLARIDRLAVDHHGHTENAYYLLLRRMVTRNAGATGEILRAAIGRPHFWYVAGEDNNTLLCFLIAAWWMMITLVPFVLSGVSAAAAIAGLVLLPFVTISLRWRSVRLGLYSVAAWNGYALCFLPGFIRRRVAPARWIDSTILQQGAPTVRPGAHEDERAATSVGIR
;
A
#
# COMPACT_ATOMS: atom_id res chain seq x y z
N MET A 1 23.45 -2.11 23.52
CA MET A 1 24.13 -3.22 22.84
C MET A 1 23.33 -3.50 21.58
N LEU A 2 23.85 -3.15 20.41
CA LEU A 2 23.24 -3.57 19.14
C LEU A 2 23.54 -5.06 18.99
N GLU A 3 22.50 -5.89 18.87
CA GLU A 3 22.67 -7.31 18.62
C GLU A 3 23.45 -7.50 17.29
N LYS A 4 24.60 -8.16 17.40
CA LYS A 4 25.60 -8.31 16.32
C LYS A 4 25.11 -9.10 15.09
N ASN A 5 23.83 -9.48 15.00
CA ASN A 5 23.26 -10.32 13.94
C ASN A 5 21.92 -9.81 13.36
N GLN A 6 21.53 -8.55 13.59
CA GLN A 6 20.29 -8.04 13.03
C GLN A 6 20.53 -7.47 11.62
N PRO A 7 19.82 -7.92 10.57
CA PRO A 7 19.93 -7.35 9.23
C PRO A 7 19.65 -5.85 9.22
N THR A 8 20.32 -5.13 8.33
CA THR A 8 20.05 -3.70 8.15
C THR A 8 18.66 -3.47 7.56
N VAL A 9 18.26 -4.26 6.56
CA VAL A 9 16.97 -4.10 5.86
C VAL A 9 16.25 -5.43 5.72
N SER A 10 14.94 -5.45 6.02
CA SER A 10 14.04 -6.48 5.53
C SER A 10 13.22 -5.91 4.38
N VAL A 11 13.35 -6.47 3.18
CA VAL A 11 12.48 -6.20 2.04
C VAL A 11 11.28 -7.12 2.12
N ILE A 12 10.08 -6.54 2.29
CA ILE A 12 8.82 -7.27 2.39
C ILE A 12 8.06 -7.07 1.08
N ILE A 13 7.90 -8.16 0.32
CA ILE A 13 7.16 -8.22 -0.94
C ILE A 13 5.77 -8.79 -0.65
N LYS A 14 4.73 -7.99 -0.84
CA LYS A 14 3.33 -8.45 -0.73
C LYS A 14 2.90 -9.03 -2.08
N ALA A 15 2.39 -10.25 -2.12
CA ALA A 15 1.94 -10.86 -3.38
C ALA A 15 0.61 -11.62 -3.24
N LEU A 16 -0.16 -11.58 -4.32
CA LEU A 16 -1.33 -12.42 -4.53
C LEU A 16 -1.58 -12.59 -6.02
N ASN A 17 -1.23 -13.77 -6.57
CA ASN A 17 -1.36 -14.10 -7.99
C ASN A 17 -0.54 -13.15 -8.88
N GLU A 18 0.77 -13.11 -8.64
CA GLU A 18 1.73 -12.25 -9.32
C GLU A 18 2.73 -13.05 -10.18
N GLU A 19 2.32 -14.20 -10.75
CA GLU A 19 3.18 -15.07 -11.54
C GLU A 19 3.94 -14.35 -12.67
N ARG A 20 3.38 -13.24 -13.19
CA ARG A 20 3.98 -12.46 -14.28
C ARG A 20 5.14 -11.57 -13.83
N HIS A 21 5.11 -11.08 -12.59
CA HIS A 21 6.00 -10.01 -12.12
C HIS A 21 6.87 -10.45 -10.94
N ILE A 22 6.48 -11.49 -10.20
CA ILE A 22 7.13 -11.88 -8.95
C ILE A 22 8.62 -12.18 -9.11
N ALA A 23 9.04 -12.80 -10.24
CA ALA A 23 10.45 -13.08 -10.50
C ALA A 23 11.27 -11.76 -10.52
N THR A 24 10.84 -10.80 -11.32
CA THR A 24 11.52 -9.51 -11.47
C THR A 24 11.51 -8.70 -10.16
N ALA A 25 10.40 -8.76 -9.41
CA ALA A 25 10.30 -8.12 -8.10
C ALA A 25 11.35 -8.70 -7.11
N ILE A 26 11.46 -10.02 -7.03
CA ILE A 26 12.43 -10.70 -6.16
C ILE A 26 13.87 -10.40 -6.62
N GLU A 27 14.16 -10.48 -7.91
CA GLU A 27 15.49 -10.22 -8.47
C GLU A 27 15.94 -8.80 -8.19
N SER A 28 15.07 -7.80 -8.37
CA SER A 28 15.37 -6.40 -8.06
C SER A 28 15.62 -6.16 -6.58
N ALA A 29 14.85 -6.84 -5.70
CA ALA A 29 15.03 -6.78 -4.26
C ALA A 29 16.38 -7.38 -3.83
N LEU A 30 16.73 -8.56 -4.35
CA LEU A 30 18.02 -9.21 -4.07
C LEU A 30 19.20 -8.40 -4.60
N ALA A 31 19.10 -7.85 -5.82
CA ALA A 31 20.12 -6.98 -6.40
C ALA A 31 20.34 -5.73 -5.56
N SER A 32 19.29 -5.09 -5.07
CA SER A 32 19.38 -3.91 -4.20
C SER A 32 20.00 -4.17 -2.82
N LEU A 33 20.08 -5.45 -2.42
CA LEU A 33 20.74 -5.89 -1.18
C LEU A 33 22.17 -6.39 -1.39
N ALA A 34 22.74 -6.34 -2.61
CA ALA A 34 24.06 -6.92 -2.91
C ALA A 34 25.17 -6.39 -1.97
N ASP A 35 25.12 -5.11 -1.60
CA ASP A 35 26.08 -4.45 -0.70
C ASP A 35 25.47 -4.09 0.66
N ILE A 36 24.28 -4.57 0.97
CA ILE A 36 23.54 -4.27 2.20
C ILE A 36 23.21 -5.59 2.89
N ASP A 37 23.60 -5.70 4.16
CA ASP A 37 23.12 -6.83 4.98
C ASP A 37 21.60 -6.76 5.11
N GLY A 38 20.91 -7.76 4.57
CA GLY A 38 19.45 -7.73 4.48
C GLY A 38 18.83 -9.10 4.26
N GLU A 39 17.52 -9.10 4.24
CA GLU A 39 16.69 -10.26 3.97
C GLU A 39 15.52 -9.89 3.05
N VAL A 40 15.07 -10.84 2.24
CA VAL A 40 13.87 -10.71 1.41
C VAL A 40 12.81 -11.67 1.91
N ILE A 41 11.61 -11.16 2.16
CA ILE A 41 10.47 -11.92 2.65
C ILE A 41 9.30 -11.73 1.68
N LEU A 42 8.87 -12.81 1.06
CA LEU A 42 7.64 -12.85 0.29
C LEU A 42 6.48 -13.18 1.23
N ALA A 43 5.56 -12.23 1.39
CA ALA A 43 4.31 -12.39 2.13
C ALA A 43 3.18 -12.69 1.14
N ASP A 44 2.89 -13.96 0.95
CA ASP A 44 1.90 -14.41 -0.01
C ASP A 44 0.50 -14.50 0.60
N GLY A 45 -0.47 -13.89 -0.07
CA GLY A 45 -1.88 -13.86 0.33
C GLY A 45 -2.66 -15.15 0.02
N GLY A 46 -1.99 -16.27 -0.28
CA GLY A 46 -2.59 -17.52 -0.71
C GLY A 46 -2.81 -17.53 -2.23
N SER A 47 -1.74 -17.34 -2.99
CA SER A 47 -1.75 -17.41 -4.45
C SER A 47 -2.15 -18.80 -4.95
N SER A 48 -2.87 -18.83 -6.07
CA SER A 48 -3.34 -20.05 -6.73
C SER A 48 -2.73 -20.26 -8.12
N ASP A 49 -1.90 -19.33 -8.56
CA ASP A 49 -1.10 -19.36 -9.79
C ASP A 49 0.33 -19.85 -9.51
N LEU A 50 1.25 -19.62 -10.45
CA LEU A 50 2.65 -20.05 -10.32
C LEU A 50 3.52 -19.15 -9.43
N THR A 51 2.96 -18.16 -8.73
CA THR A 51 3.71 -17.20 -7.89
C THR A 51 4.66 -17.90 -6.93
N ILE A 52 4.17 -18.87 -6.15
CA ILE A 52 4.99 -19.60 -5.16
C ILE A 52 6.03 -20.50 -5.82
N GLU A 53 5.68 -21.18 -6.92
CA GLU A 53 6.62 -22.04 -7.63
C GLU A 53 7.79 -21.23 -8.18
N ILE A 54 7.53 -20.06 -8.73
CA ILE A 54 8.56 -19.14 -9.22
C ILE A 54 9.42 -18.64 -8.05
N ALA A 55 8.80 -18.18 -6.97
CA ALA A 55 9.49 -17.62 -5.80
C ALA A 55 10.45 -18.63 -5.13
N ARG A 56 10.11 -19.92 -5.13
CA ARG A 56 10.96 -20.99 -4.56
C ARG A 56 12.32 -21.17 -5.24
N ARG A 57 12.51 -20.56 -6.41
CA ARG A 57 13.79 -20.59 -7.14
C ARG A 57 14.83 -19.63 -6.57
N TYR A 58 14.42 -18.77 -5.63
CA TYR A 58 15.26 -17.73 -5.05
C TYR A 58 15.55 -18.00 -3.57
N PRO A 59 16.70 -17.54 -3.04
CA PRO A 59 17.11 -17.76 -1.65
C PRO A 59 16.41 -16.80 -0.67
N ILE A 60 15.09 -16.74 -0.71
CA ILE A 60 14.25 -15.82 0.09
C ILE A 60 13.39 -16.57 1.09
N THR A 61 12.91 -15.89 2.11
CA THR A 61 11.86 -16.43 3.00
C THR A 61 10.50 -16.28 2.34
N ILE A 62 9.73 -17.36 2.30
CA ILE A 62 8.37 -17.38 1.75
C ILE A 62 7.40 -17.76 2.86
N VAL A 63 6.48 -16.85 3.18
CA VAL A 63 5.41 -17.06 4.14
C VAL A 63 4.06 -16.92 3.46
N GLN A 64 3.17 -17.87 3.69
CA GLN A 64 1.85 -17.91 3.06
C GLN A 64 0.75 -17.85 4.09
N LEU A 65 -0.27 -17.05 3.82
CA LEU A 65 -1.49 -16.93 4.61
C LEU A 65 -2.27 -18.26 4.57
N ASN A 66 -2.64 -18.80 5.74
CA ASN A 66 -3.37 -20.08 5.82
C ASN A 66 -4.87 -19.92 5.53
N ASN A 67 -5.47 -18.80 5.90
CA ASN A 67 -6.90 -18.60 5.77
C ASN A 67 -7.22 -17.48 4.77
N ALA A 68 -7.89 -17.81 3.68
CA ALA A 68 -8.30 -16.85 2.66
C ALA A 68 -9.24 -15.73 3.20
N ASP A 69 -9.98 -15.97 4.28
CA ASP A 69 -10.84 -14.97 4.91
C ASP A 69 -10.04 -13.84 5.61
N ASP A 70 -8.80 -14.09 5.95
CA ASP A 70 -7.86 -13.10 6.52
C ASP A 70 -7.15 -12.25 5.45
N ARG A 71 -7.43 -12.50 4.17
CA ARG A 71 -6.84 -11.81 3.02
C ARG A 71 -7.26 -10.35 2.97
N SER A 72 -6.29 -9.45 2.99
CA SER A 72 -6.48 -8.01 2.80
C SER A 72 -5.15 -7.35 2.40
N CYS A 73 -5.19 -6.11 1.90
CA CYS A 73 -3.96 -5.35 1.61
C CYS A 73 -3.10 -5.16 2.87
N GLY A 74 -3.75 -4.83 4.00
CA GLY A 74 -3.05 -4.65 5.28
C GLY A 74 -2.49 -5.95 5.85
N ALA A 75 -3.12 -7.11 5.56
CA ALA A 75 -2.61 -8.40 6.03
C ALA A 75 -1.27 -8.76 5.38
N GLY A 76 -1.06 -8.44 4.10
CA GLY A 76 0.18 -8.77 3.39
C GLY A 76 1.42 -8.16 4.04
N ALA A 77 1.43 -6.83 4.24
CA ALA A 77 2.57 -6.16 4.88
C ALA A 77 2.75 -6.58 6.36
N GLN A 78 1.64 -6.75 7.10
CA GLN A 78 1.68 -7.21 8.49
C GLN A 78 2.19 -8.66 8.58
N LEU A 79 1.84 -9.53 7.63
CA LEU A 79 2.35 -10.89 7.54
C LEU A 79 3.87 -10.90 7.35
N GLY A 80 4.37 -10.14 6.37
CA GLY A 80 5.82 -10.03 6.17
C GLY A 80 6.56 -9.44 7.38
N PHE A 81 5.96 -8.46 8.05
CA PHE A 81 6.52 -7.86 9.27
C PHE A 81 6.69 -8.89 10.39
N GLN A 82 5.78 -9.83 10.56
CA GLN A 82 5.86 -10.88 11.59
C GLN A 82 7.12 -11.75 11.49
N TYR A 83 7.67 -11.88 10.28
CA TYR A 83 8.84 -12.72 9.99
C TYR A 83 10.10 -11.92 9.68
N SER A 84 10.00 -10.61 9.74
CA SER A 84 11.13 -9.70 9.47
C SER A 84 11.91 -9.37 10.73
N SER A 85 13.21 -9.14 10.57
CA SER A 85 14.11 -8.80 11.68
C SER A 85 14.95 -7.53 11.44
N GLY A 86 14.98 -7.00 10.21
CA GLY A 86 15.81 -5.85 9.84
C GLY A 86 15.51 -4.56 10.59
N ARG A 87 16.55 -3.75 10.80
CA ARG A 87 16.46 -2.40 11.41
C ARG A 87 15.56 -1.45 10.63
N TYR A 88 15.50 -1.63 9.33
CA TYR A 88 14.60 -0.96 8.41
C TYR A 88 13.71 -1.96 7.70
N LEU A 89 12.50 -1.53 7.35
CA LEU A 89 11.49 -2.32 6.65
C LEU A 89 11.20 -1.64 5.33
N PHE A 90 11.52 -2.27 4.21
CA PHE A 90 11.10 -1.80 2.91
C PHE A 90 9.85 -2.58 2.47
N LEU A 91 8.74 -1.86 2.24
CA LEU A 91 7.47 -2.44 1.79
C LEU A 91 7.34 -2.24 0.28
N MET A 92 6.97 -3.28 -0.47
CA MET A 92 6.65 -3.19 -1.90
C MET A 92 5.63 -4.27 -2.31
N ASP A 93 4.97 -4.05 -3.43
CA ASP A 93 4.07 -5.02 -4.03
C ASP A 93 4.80 -5.97 -4.99
N GLY A 94 4.24 -7.16 -5.26
CA GLY A 94 4.83 -8.18 -6.11
C GLY A 94 4.89 -7.83 -7.60
N ASP A 95 4.24 -6.74 -8.01
CA ASP A 95 4.26 -6.15 -9.36
C ASP A 95 5.18 -4.91 -9.45
N MET A 96 6.07 -4.73 -8.48
CA MET A 96 7.04 -3.63 -8.45
C MET A 96 8.45 -4.11 -8.72
N VAL A 97 9.26 -3.25 -9.35
CA VAL A 97 10.68 -3.45 -9.60
C VAL A 97 11.45 -2.35 -8.86
N LEU A 98 12.26 -2.75 -7.87
CA LEU A 98 13.04 -1.83 -7.05
C LEU A 98 14.24 -1.29 -7.84
N HIS A 99 14.44 0.03 -7.82
CA HIS A 99 15.56 0.68 -8.50
C HIS A 99 16.84 0.62 -7.69
N ASP A 100 17.94 0.36 -8.38
CA ASP A 100 19.28 0.38 -7.81
C ASP A 100 19.61 1.75 -7.18
N GLY A 101 20.31 1.74 -6.06
CA GLY A 101 20.72 2.95 -5.35
C GLY A 101 19.63 3.61 -4.50
N PHE A 102 18.37 3.19 -4.58
CA PHE A 102 17.30 3.73 -3.70
C PHE A 102 17.54 3.36 -2.24
N LEU A 103 17.73 2.06 -1.92
CA LEU A 103 17.91 1.62 -0.53
C LEU A 103 19.10 2.28 0.17
N PRO A 104 20.31 2.36 -0.43
CA PRO A 104 21.45 3.05 0.20
C PRO A 104 21.16 4.53 0.48
N ALA A 105 20.49 5.23 -0.46
CA ALA A 105 20.13 6.64 -0.28
C ALA A 105 19.06 6.83 0.81
N ALA A 106 18.06 5.95 0.85
CA ALA A 106 16.99 5.98 1.83
C ALA A 106 17.49 5.66 3.25
N ILE A 107 18.39 4.68 3.39
CA ILE A 107 19.02 4.33 4.67
C ILE A 107 19.83 5.53 5.20
N ARG A 108 20.67 6.13 4.34
CA ARG A 108 21.46 7.31 4.71
C ARG A 108 20.55 8.45 5.17
N PHE A 109 19.49 8.74 4.42
CA PHE A 109 18.53 9.78 4.78
C PHE A 109 17.89 9.54 6.15
N LEU A 110 17.49 8.29 6.44
CA LEU A 110 16.96 7.94 7.76
C LEU A 110 18.01 7.98 8.85
N ASP A 111 19.27 7.59 8.58
CA ASP A 111 20.36 7.67 9.57
C ASP A 111 20.70 9.13 9.92
N ASP A 112 20.63 10.05 8.95
CA ASP A 112 20.91 11.48 9.13
C ASP A 112 19.80 12.20 9.92
N ASP A 113 18.54 11.78 9.81
CA ASP A 113 17.40 12.39 10.55
C ASP A 113 16.63 11.36 11.38
N PRO A 114 16.89 11.29 12.70
CA PRO A 114 16.24 10.34 13.60
C PRO A 114 14.75 10.63 13.85
N THR A 115 14.21 11.77 13.42
CA THR A 115 12.77 12.14 13.58
C THR A 115 11.90 11.61 12.45
N VAL A 116 12.52 11.16 11.36
CA VAL A 116 11.83 10.59 10.21
C VAL A 116 11.56 9.10 10.44
N ALA A 117 10.29 8.71 10.39
CA ALA A 117 9.87 7.31 10.51
C ALA A 117 10.02 6.54 9.21
N GLY A 118 9.82 7.19 8.08
CA GLY A 118 9.86 6.52 6.78
C GLY A 118 10.17 7.46 5.63
N VAL A 119 10.80 6.91 4.60
CA VAL A 119 11.20 7.62 3.40
C VAL A 119 10.78 6.84 2.16
N GLY A 120 10.21 7.56 1.19
CA GLY A 120 9.89 7.06 -0.15
C GLY A 120 10.68 7.76 -1.23
N GLY A 121 10.55 7.27 -2.44
CA GLY A 121 11.03 7.90 -3.66
C GLY A 121 9.90 8.12 -4.65
N PHE A 122 10.26 8.33 -5.92
CA PHE A 122 9.30 8.39 -7.00
C PHE A 122 8.91 6.99 -7.47
N VAL A 123 7.62 6.82 -7.78
CA VAL A 123 7.05 5.61 -8.37
C VAL A 123 6.69 5.92 -9.83
N ILE A 124 7.10 5.06 -10.74
CA ILE A 124 6.74 5.16 -12.16
C ILE A 124 5.75 4.06 -12.51
N ASP A 125 4.51 4.43 -12.83
CA ASP A 125 3.54 3.50 -13.40
C ASP A 125 3.94 3.21 -14.86
N ARG A 126 4.34 1.96 -15.17
CA ARG A 126 4.80 1.55 -16.51
C ARG A 126 3.64 1.27 -17.46
N GLU A 127 2.53 0.83 -16.94
CA GLU A 127 1.37 0.44 -17.72
C GLU A 127 0.17 1.34 -17.40
N ILE A 128 -0.16 2.25 -18.33
CA ILE A 128 -1.32 3.14 -18.23
C ILE A 128 -2.41 2.61 -19.17
N ALA A 129 -2.79 1.33 -18.97
CA ALA A 129 -3.67 0.64 -19.90
C ALA A 129 -5.17 0.87 -19.65
N ASN A 130 -5.57 1.44 -18.50
CA ASN A 130 -6.98 1.62 -18.16
C ASN A 130 -7.31 3.02 -17.63
N LEU A 131 -8.62 3.34 -17.55
CA LEU A 131 -9.12 4.66 -17.14
C LEU A 131 -8.73 5.05 -15.71
N GLU A 132 -8.53 4.10 -14.82
CA GLU A 132 -8.12 4.37 -13.45
C GLU A 132 -6.67 4.86 -13.40
N PHE A 133 -5.76 4.14 -14.06
CA PHE A 133 -4.35 4.54 -14.16
C PHE A 133 -4.18 5.83 -14.95
N GLU A 134 -5.01 6.08 -15.98
CA GLU A 134 -5.03 7.36 -16.68
C GLU A 134 -5.41 8.51 -15.71
N GLN A 135 -6.43 8.34 -14.87
CA GLN A 135 -6.80 9.33 -13.86
C GLN A 135 -5.70 9.52 -12.82
N ARG A 136 -5.10 8.42 -12.34
CA ARG A 136 -4.01 8.42 -11.37
C ARG A 136 -2.82 9.19 -11.91
N ASN A 137 -2.39 8.90 -13.13
CA ASN A 137 -1.26 9.57 -13.76
C ASN A 137 -1.50 11.07 -13.95
N ARG A 138 -2.71 11.49 -14.39
CA ARG A 138 -3.08 12.91 -14.50
C ARG A 138 -3.11 13.66 -13.15
N ARG A 139 -3.22 12.95 -12.03
CA ARG A 139 -3.15 13.53 -10.67
C ARG A 139 -1.71 13.58 -10.17
N HIS A 140 -0.88 12.57 -10.47
CA HIS A 140 0.46 12.40 -9.94
C HIS A 140 1.49 13.43 -10.39
N ASP A 141 1.29 14.13 -11.52
CA ASP A 141 2.19 15.22 -11.94
C ASP A 141 2.32 16.35 -10.91
N ARG A 142 1.39 16.45 -9.96
CA ARG A 142 1.40 17.47 -8.90
C ARG A 142 2.16 17.02 -7.64
N ASP A 143 2.36 15.71 -7.44
CA ASP A 143 2.88 15.14 -6.19
C ASP A 143 4.34 14.69 -6.30
N ARG A 144 5.03 15.00 -7.42
CA ARG A 144 6.42 14.60 -7.68
C ARG A 144 7.44 15.60 -7.15
N HIS A 145 7.32 15.95 -5.86
CA HIS A 145 8.32 16.82 -5.23
C HIS A 145 9.00 16.09 -4.08
N PRO A 146 10.35 16.17 -3.96
CA PRO A 146 11.06 15.73 -2.76
C PRO A 146 10.70 16.65 -1.58
N GLY A 147 10.83 16.13 -0.36
CA GLY A 147 10.57 16.86 0.86
C GLY A 147 9.60 16.14 1.80
N PRO A 148 9.09 16.83 2.84
CA PRO A 148 8.11 16.27 3.76
C PRO A 148 6.83 15.84 3.05
N VAL A 149 6.29 14.68 3.40
CA VAL A 149 5.03 14.15 2.86
C VAL A 149 4.12 13.67 3.98
N THR A 150 2.82 13.64 3.70
CA THR A 150 1.84 13.16 4.69
C THR A 150 1.74 11.65 4.73
N ARG A 151 2.08 10.98 3.64
CA ARG A 151 2.13 9.51 3.52
C ARG A 151 3.10 9.09 2.41
N LEU A 152 3.58 7.85 2.48
CA LEU A 152 4.25 7.17 1.38
C LEU A 152 3.22 6.36 0.60
N ASN A 153 3.36 6.32 -0.72
CA ASN A 153 2.43 5.61 -1.59
C ASN A 153 3.04 4.25 -1.97
N SER A 154 2.31 3.19 -1.77
CA SER A 154 2.57 1.81 -2.24
C SER A 154 3.93 1.21 -1.83
N CYS A 155 5.01 1.99 -1.72
CA CYS A 155 6.33 1.54 -1.29
C CYS A 155 7.03 2.56 -0.42
N GLY A 156 7.93 2.10 0.45
CA GLY A 156 8.74 2.97 1.30
C GLY A 156 9.60 2.19 2.28
N LEU A 157 10.69 2.83 2.70
CA LEU A 157 11.60 2.34 3.74
C LEU A 157 11.19 2.95 5.08
N TYR A 158 10.83 2.11 6.04
CA TYR A 158 10.40 2.53 7.36
C TYR A 158 11.40 2.10 8.44
N ARG A 159 11.58 2.93 9.43
CA ARG A 159 12.34 2.63 10.64
C ARG A 159 11.56 1.66 11.51
N ARG A 160 12.10 0.46 11.81
CA ARG A 160 11.44 -0.55 12.64
C ARG A 160 10.98 0.03 13.98
N ARG A 161 11.83 0.75 14.71
CA ARG A 161 11.48 1.34 16.01
C ARG A 161 10.27 2.29 15.94
N ALA A 162 10.07 2.99 14.80
CA ALA A 162 8.90 3.85 14.61
C ALA A 162 7.63 3.01 14.40
N VAL A 163 7.72 1.91 13.64
CA VAL A 163 6.61 0.96 13.45
C VAL A 163 6.25 0.27 14.78
N GLU A 164 7.24 -0.17 15.54
CA GLU A 164 7.03 -0.80 16.84
C GLU A 164 6.40 0.16 17.86
N SER A 165 6.72 1.45 17.81
CA SER A 165 6.11 2.47 18.68
C SER A 165 4.60 2.64 18.46
N ILE A 166 4.07 2.21 17.32
CA ILE A 166 2.64 2.24 16.97
C ILE A 166 1.98 0.86 16.99
N GLY A 167 2.73 -0.20 17.36
CA GLY A 167 2.26 -1.54 17.69
C GLY A 167 2.10 -2.52 16.53
N TYR A 168 1.93 -2.05 15.28
CA TYR A 168 1.81 -2.89 14.07
C TYR A 168 2.11 -2.04 12.82
N VAL A 169 2.56 -2.68 11.74
CA VAL A 169 2.89 -1.97 10.49
C VAL A 169 1.62 -1.56 9.76
N THR A 170 0.78 -2.48 9.41
CA THR A 170 -0.50 -2.23 8.72
C THR A 170 -1.65 -2.93 9.43
N ASP A 171 -2.84 -2.30 9.45
CA ASP A 171 -4.03 -2.91 10.03
C ASP A 171 -4.52 -4.03 9.11
N ARG A 172 -4.40 -5.28 9.58
CA ARG A 172 -4.80 -6.49 8.85
C ARG A 172 -6.27 -6.53 8.43
N ASN A 173 -7.11 -5.62 8.93
CA ASN A 173 -8.52 -5.55 8.56
C ASN A 173 -8.78 -4.63 7.36
N LEU A 174 -7.75 -3.92 6.86
CA LEU A 174 -7.90 -2.96 5.77
C LEU A 174 -7.68 -3.63 4.41
N HIS A 175 -8.68 -3.53 3.54
CA HIS A 175 -8.61 -4.00 2.16
C HIS A 175 -8.10 -2.92 1.20
N GLY A 176 -7.61 -1.80 1.72
CA GLY A 176 -6.99 -0.66 1.05
C GLY A 176 -6.78 0.48 2.02
N ALA A 177 -6.06 1.52 1.59
CA ALA A 177 -5.70 2.69 2.40
C ALA A 177 -4.83 2.36 3.65
N GLU A 178 -4.17 1.20 3.66
CA GLU A 178 -3.28 0.78 4.75
C GLU A 178 -2.08 1.71 4.92
N GLU A 179 -1.59 2.34 3.84
CA GLU A 179 -0.52 3.33 3.90
C GLU A 179 -0.99 4.63 4.55
N LEU A 180 -2.24 5.03 4.33
CA LEU A 180 -2.83 6.19 5.01
C LEU A 180 -2.97 5.92 6.51
N ASP A 181 -3.44 4.74 6.91
CA ASP A 181 -3.54 4.34 8.31
C ASP A 181 -2.16 4.31 8.99
N LEU A 182 -1.16 3.68 8.35
CA LEU A 182 0.22 3.64 8.83
C LEU A 182 0.78 5.05 9.05
N ALA A 183 0.66 5.91 8.02
CA ALA A 183 1.15 7.28 8.07
C ALA A 183 0.44 8.11 9.15
N ALA A 184 -0.89 7.99 9.26
CA ALA A 184 -1.67 8.70 10.28
C ALA A 184 -1.28 8.28 11.70
N ARG A 185 -1.04 6.98 11.96
CA ARG A 185 -0.59 6.49 13.26
C ARG A 185 0.82 6.97 13.60
N LEU A 186 1.75 6.94 12.66
CA LEU A 186 3.11 7.46 12.83
C LEU A 186 3.09 8.95 13.16
N ARG A 187 2.36 9.74 12.38
CA ARG A 187 2.26 11.18 12.59
C ARG A 187 1.58 11.56 13.91
N ALA A 188 0.60 10.78 14.36
CA ALA A 188 -0.03 10.97 15.66
C ALA A 188 0.93 10.73 16.84
N GLN A 189 2.05 10.01 16.61
CA GLN A 189 3.13 9.83 17.58
C GLN A 189 4.29 10.84 17.38
N GLY A 190 4.10 11.84 16.53
CA GLY A 190 5.09 12.89 16.28
C GLY A 190 6.16 12.54 15.24
N TRP A 191 6.09 11.38 14.59
CA TRP A 191 6.98 11.02 13.51
C TRP A 191 6.68 11.81 12.23
N THR A 192 7.71 12.04 11.42
CA THR A 192 7.59 12.63 10.09
C THR A 192 7.84 11.59 8.98
N LEU A 193 7.37 11.90 7.77
CA LEU A 193 7.62 11.11 6.57
C LEU A 193 8.20 12.03 5.49
N ALA A 194 9.09 11.49 4.65
CA ALA A 194 9.74 12.27 3.60
C ALA A 194 9.78 11.52 2.27
N ARG A 195 9.95 12.27 1.18
CA ARG A 195 10.29 11.74 -0.14
C ARG A 195 11.64 12.30 -0.56
N ILE A 196 12.55 11.44 -1.00
CA ILE A 196 13.82 11.83 -1.57
C ILE A 196 13.77 11.91 -3.09
N ASP A 197 14.64 12.70 -3.68
CA ASP A 197 14.77 12.84 -5.14
C ASP A 197 15.50 11.62 -5.74
N ARG A 198 14.81 10.48 -5.70
CA ARG A 198 15.27 9.20 -6.25
C ARG A 198 14.08 8.38 -6.76
N LEU A 199 14.30 7.64 -7.83
CA LEU A 199 13.39 6.60 -8.25
C LEU A 199 13.43 5.46 -7.23
N ALA A 200 12.26 5.07 -6.70
CA ALA A 200 12.17 3.94 -5.78
C ALA A 200 11.81 2.67 -6.55
N VAL A 201 10.69 2.70 -7.27
CA VAL A 201 10.19 1.51 -7.98
C VAL A 201 9.56 1.88 -9.31
N ASP A 202 9.64 0.93 -10.25
CA ASP A 202 8.70 0.82 -11.36
C ASP A 202 7.52 -0.03 -10.91
N HIS A 203 6.30 0.37 -11.23
CA HIS A 203 5.08 -0.34 -10.87
C HIS A 203 4.36 -0.81 -12.13
N HIS A 204 4.15 -2.12 -12.24
CA HIS A 204 3.42 -2.77 -13.32
C HIS A 204 1.97 -2.94 -12.90
N GLY A 205 1.14 -1.96 -13.24
CA GLY A 205 -0.25 -1.95 -12.81
C GLY A 205 -1.13 -2.94 -13.59
N HIS A 206 -2.39 -3.02 -13.17
CA HIS A 206 -3.38 -3.88 -13.82
C HIS A 206 -3.70 -3.40 -15.25
N THR A 207 -3.63 -4.29 -16.22
CA THR A 207 -3.99 -4.03 -17.63
C THR A 207 -5.48 -4.26 -17.92
N GLU A 208 -6.22 -4.77 -16.97
CA GLU A 208 -7.64 -5.12 -17.09
C GLU A 208 -8.51 -3.89 -17.32
N ASN A 209 -9.71 -4.13 -17.91
CA ASN A 209 -10.71 -3.08 -18.09
C ASN A 209 -11.09 -2.43 -16.74
N ALA A 210 -11.11 -1.09 -16.68
CA ALA A 210 -11.35 -0.34 -15.44
C ALA A 210 -12.69 -0.64 -14.77
N TYR A 211 -13.76 -0.89 -15.54
CA TYR A 211 -15.07 -1.26 -14.97
C TYR A 211 -15.08 -2.69 -14.40
N TYR A 212 -14.37 -3.62 -15.08
CA TYR A 212 -14.18 -4.97 -14.55
C TYR A 212 -13.37 -4.93 -13.26
N LEU A 213 -12.29 -4.16 -13.22
CA LEU A 213 -11.47 -3.95 -12.03
C LEU A 213 -12.29 -3.34 -10.88
N LEU A 214 -13.15 -2.34 -11.17
CA LEU A 214 -14.07 -1.76 -10.19
C LEU A 214 -15.02 -2.83 -9.62
N LEU A 215 -15.67 -3.61 -10.49
CA LEU A 215 -16.57 -4.68 -10.06
C LEU A 215 -15.83 -5.72 -9.21
N ARG A 216 -14.63 -6.15 -9.64
CA ARG A 216 -13.77 -7.05 -8.87
C ARG A 216 -13.49 -6.50 -7.48
N ARG A 217 -13.13 -5.21 -7.35
CA ARG A 217 -12.89 -4.56 -6.06
C ARG A 217 -14.13 -4.48 -5.16
N MET A 218 -15.32 -4.34 -5.75
CA MET A 218 -16.55 -4.40 -4.98
C MET A 218 -16.79 -5.81 -4.41
N VAL A 219 -16.54 -6.86 -5.20
CA VAL A 219 -16.68 -8.26 -4.78
C VAL A 219 -15.57 -8.66 -3.80
N THR A 220 -14.31 -8.27 -4.04
CA THR A 220 -13.16 -8.60 -3.19
C THR A 220 -13.01 -7.71 -1.96
N ARG A 221 -13.99 -6.86 -1.68
CA ARG A 221 -14.08 -6.00 -0.48
C ARG A 221 -13.20 -4.74 -0.52
N ASN A 222 -12.27 -4.61 -1.47
CA ASN A 222 -11.36 -3.46 -1.58
C ASN A 222 -12.11 -2.13 -1.73
N ALA A 223 -13.27 -2.11 -2.41
CA ALA A 223 -14.08 -0.91 -2.55
C ALA A 223 -14.68 -0.41 -1.22
N GLY A 224 -14.72 -1.24 -0.17
CA GLY A 224 -15.16 -0.88 1.17
C GLY A 224 -14.09 -0.26 2.07
N ALA A 225 -12.85 -0.14 1.58
CA ALA A 225 -11.70 0.33 2.36
C ALA A 225 -11.92 1.68 3.05
N THR A 226 -12.63 2.62 2.40
CA THR A 226 -12.99 3.93 2.98
C THR A 226 -13.82 3.79 4.26
N GLY A 227 -14.78 2.88 4.29
CA GLY A 227 -15.57 2.61 5.51
C GLY A 227 -14.73 1.93 6.59
N GLU A 228 -13.84 1.01 6.20
CA GLU A 228 -12.96 0.30 7.12
C GLU A 228 -11.97 1.23 7.81
N ILE A 229 -11.29 2.11 7.06
CA ILE A 229 -10.29 3.03 7.63
C ILE A 229 -10.96 4.07 8.53
N LEU A 230 -12.12 4.61 8.16
CA LEU A 230 -12.84 5.54 9.02
C LEU A 230 -13.17 4.87 10.35
N ARG A 231 -13.74 3.65 10.33
CA ARG A 231 -14.03 2.90 11.54
C ARG A 231 -12.79 2.57 12.36
N ALA A 232 -11.66 2.26 11.70
CA ALA A 232 -10.38 1.99 12.38
C ALA A 232 -9.90 3.20 13.17
N ALA A 233 -10.12 4.40 12.66
CA ALA A 233 -9.63 5.66 13.22
C ALA A 233 -10.55 6.27 14.28
N ILE A 234 -11.87 5.99 14.27
CA ILE A 234 -12.82 6.56 15.24
C ILE A 234 -12.38 6.27 16.68
N GLY A 235 -12.30 7.31 17.49
CA GLY A 235 -11.89 7.24 18.90
C GLY A 235 -10.38 7.01 19.09
N ARG A 236 -9.57 7.13 18.05
CA ARG A 236 -8.11 7.00 18.10
C ARG A 236 -7.41 8.34 17.93
N PRO A 237 -6.19 8.52 18.45
CA PRO A 237 -5.42 9.77 18.31
C PRO A 237 -5.18 10.21 16.88
N HIS A 238 -5.10 9.27 15.93
CA HIS A 238 -4.86 9.53 14.52
C HIS A 238 -6.13 9.84 13.69
N PHE A 239 -7.31 9.90 14.31
CA PHE A 239 -8.58 10.15 13.62
C PHE A 239 -8.53 11.37 12.71
N TRP A 240 -8.03 12.51 13.20
CA TRP A 240 -8.02 13.75 12.44
C TRP A 240 -7.04 13.72 11.25
N TYR A 241 -5.98 12.93 11.33
CA TYR A 241 -5.08 12.71 10.20
C TYR A 241 -5.76 11.91 9.08
N VAL A 242 -6.51 10.85 9.44
CA VAL A 242 -7.31 10.09 8.47
C VAL A 242 -8.42 10.96 7.90
N ALA A 243 -9.22 11.63 8.73
CA ALA A 243 -10.35 12.44 8.29
C ALA A 243 -9.94 13.63 7.38
N GLY A 244 -8.76 14.20 7.61
CA GLY A 244 -8.24 15.31 6.81
C GLY A 244 -7.66 14.89 5.44
N GLU A 245 -7.28 13.62 5.27
CA GLU A 245 -6.65 13.12 4.05
C GLU A 245 -7.52 12.14 3.25
N ASP A 246 -8.53 11.53 3.88
CA ASP A 246 -9.46 10.62 3.20
C ASP A 246 -10.62 11.39 2.55
N ASN A 247 -10.35 11.97 1.39
CA ASN A 247 -11.37 12.63 0.59
C ASN A 247 -12.50 11.69 0.13
N ASN A 248 -12.30 10.38 0.17
CA ASN A 248 -13.29 9.40 -0.26
C ASN A 248 -14.44 9.28 0.75
N THR A 249 -14.17 9.46 2.04
CA THR A 249 -15.23 9.49 3.08
C THR A 249 -16.23 10.64 2.80
N LEU A 250 -15.73 11.86 2.59
CA LEU A 250 -16.60 12.99 2.23
C LEU A 250 -17.35 12.73 0.93
N LEU A 251 -16.69 12.18 -0.08
CA LEU A 251 -17.31 11.84 -1.35
C LEU A 251 -18.45 10.83 -1.19
N CYS A 252 -18.28 9.78 -0.36
CA CYS A 252 -19.32 8.82 -0.07
C CYS A 252 -20.58 9.48 0.55
N PHE A 253 -20.37 10.41 1.50
CA PHE A 253 -21.49 11.17 2.08
C PHE A 253 -22.16 12.10 1.07
N LEU A 254 -21.39 12.76 0.20
CA LEU A 254 -21.95 13.59 -0.89
C LEU A 254 -22.77 12.77 -1.87
N ILE A 255 -22.33 11.57 -2.24
CA ILE A 255 -23.08 10.65 -3.10
C ILE A 255 -24.37 10.16 -2.40
N ALA A 256 -24.31 9.84 -1.12
CA ALA A 256 -25.51 9.46 -0.37
C ALA A 256 -26.51 10.62 -0.29
N ALA A 257 -26.06 11.86 -0.01
CA ALA A 257 -26.90 13.05 -0.01
C ALA A 257 -27.49 13.34 -1.41
N TRP A 258 -26.71 13.14 -2.46
CA TRP A 258 -27.16 13.29 -3.84
C TRP A 258 -28.29 12.29 -4.18
N TRP A 259 -28.14 11.01 -3.83
CA TRP A 259 -29.20 10.03 -4.00
C TRP A 259 -30.44 10.35 -3.16
N MET A 260 -30.25 10.78 -1.92
CA MET A 260 -31.35 11.23 -1.06
C MET A 260 -32.10 12.40 -1.70
N MET A 261 -31.39 13.38 -2.26
CA MET A 261 -32.02 14.50 -2.96
C MET A 261 -32.84 14.04 -4.17
N ILE A 262 -32.32 13.13 -4.99
CA ILE A 262 -33.05 12.55 -6.13
C ILE A 262 -34.34 11.85 -5.65
N THR A 263 -34.26 11.06 -4.57
CA THR A 263 -35.42 10.33 -4.05
C THR A 263 -36.47 11.24 -3.41
N LEU A 264 -36.11 12.44 -2.94
CA LEU A 264 -37.00 13.43 -2.36
C LEU A 264 -37.73 14.26 -3.41
N VAL A 265 -37.22 14.38 -4.64
CA VAL A 265 -37.84 15.19 -5.71
C VAL A 265 -39.33 14.90 -5.92
N PRO A 266 -39.79 13.60 -6.03
CA PRO A 266 -41.21 13.28 -6.27
C PRO A 266 -42.15 13.67 -5.13
N PHE A 267 -41.64 13.94 -3.93
CA PHE A 267 -42.46 14.40 -2.78
C PHE A 267 -42.66 15.92 -2.77
N VAL A 268 -41.85 16.65 -3.54
CA VAL A 268 -41.88 18.14 -3.61
C VAL A 268 -42.42 18.62 -4.96
N LEU A 269 -42.05 17.91 -6.04
CA LEU A 269 -42.41 18.25 -7.41
C LEU A 269 -43.20 17.11 -8.06
N SER A 270 -44.02 17.42 -9.04
CA SER A 270 -44.83 16.43 -9.76
C SER A 270 -44.73 16.64 -11.28
N GLY A 271 -45.10 15.60 -12.03
CA GLY A 271 -45.19 15.65 -13.49
C GLY A 271 -43.85 16.03 -14.17
N VAL A 272 -43.94 16.92 -15.16
CA VAL A 272 -42.77 17.31 -15.98
C VAL A 272 -41.67 17.98 -15.16
N SER A 273 -42.06 18.77 -14.13
CA SER A 273 -41.06 19.45 -13.27
C SER A 273 -40.25 18.46 -12.43
N ALA A 274 -40.85 17.40 -11.92
CA ALA A 274 -40.13 16.34 -11.22
C ALA A 274 -39.16 15.60 -12.17
N ALA A 275 -39.66 15.22 -13.37
CA ALA A 275 -38.83 14.56 -14.36
C ALA A 275 -37.63 15.42 -14.79
N ALA A 276 -37.86 16.72 -15.04
CA ALA A 276 -36.75 17.66 -15.38
C ALA A 276 -35.74 17.82 -14.26
N ALA A 277 -36.20 17.92 -13.01
CA ALA A 277 -35.31 18.03 -11.84
C ALA A 277 -34.45 16.77 -11.65
N ILE A 278 -35.04 15.57 -11.75
CA ILE A 278 -34.32 14.30 -11.68
C ILE A 278 -33.31 14.19 -12.81
N ALA A 279 -33.71 14.49 -14.05
CA ALA A 279 -32.79 14.46 -15.19
C ALA A 279 -31.61 15.44 -14.99
N GLY A 280 -31.88 16.65 -14.51
CA GLY A 280 -30.83 17.62 -14.18
C GLY A 280 -29.87 17.12 -13.10
N LEU A 281 -30.38 16.58 -12.00
CA LEU A 281 -29.57 16.01 -10.92
C LEU A 281 -28.72 14.84 -11.37
N VAL A 282 -29.24 13.97 -12.24
CA VAL A 282 -28.49 12.82 -12.77
C VAL A 282 -27.41 13.25 -13.76
N LEU A 283 -27.72 14.20 -14.64
CA LEU A 283 -26.80 14.63 -15.70
C LEU A 283 -25.70 15.58 -15.17
N LEU A 284 -26.00 16.41 -14.16
CA LEU A 284 -25.09 17.43 -13.67
C LEU A 284 -23.71 16.89 -13.23
N PRO A 285 -23.60 15.86 -12.35
CA PRO A 285 -22.30 15.30 -11.98
C PRO A 285 -21.54 14.74 -13.18
N PHE A 286 -22.25 14.07 -14.08
CA PHE A 286 -21.65 13.50 -15.28
C PHE A 286 -21.07 14.59 -16.19
N VAL A 287 -21.85 15.65 -16.48
CA VAL A 287 -21.41 16.76 -17.34
C VAL A 287 -20.23 17.49 -16.71
N THR A 288 -20.35 17.88 -15.45
CA THR A 288 -19.30 18.63 -14.73
C THR A 288 -17.99 17.87 -14.66
N ILE A 289 -18.03 16.57 -14.38
CA ILE A 289 -16.82 15.75 -14.29
C ILE A 289 -16.23 15.44 -15.67
N SER A 290 -17.08 15.24 -16.70
CA SER A 290 -16.62 15.08 -18.08
C SER A 290 -15.90 16.32 -18.59
N LEU A 291 -16.43 17.51 -18.28
CA LEU A 291 -15.79 18.80 -18.60
C LEU A 291 -14.46 18.98 -17.84
N ARG A 292 -14.43 18.65 -16.52
CA ARG A 292 -13.21 18.73 -15.71
C ARG A 292 -12.08 17.84 -16.25
N TRP A 293 -12.40 16.62 -16.68
CA TRP A 293 -11.43 15.68 -17.25
C TRP A 293 -11.18 15.92 -18.74
N ARG A 294 -11.99 16.77 -19.41
CA ARG A 294 -12.02 16.92 -20.87
C ARG A 294 -12.18 15.56 -21.56
N SER A 295 -12.96 14.68 -20.99
CA SER A 295 -13.17 13.30 -21.46
C SER A 295 -14.48 12.74 -20.91
N VAL A 296 -15.39 12.39 -21.82
CA VAL A 296 -16.66 11.73 -21.49
C VAL A 296 -16.42 10.35 -20.86
N ARG A 297 -15.42 9.61 -21.37
CA ARG A 297 -15.06 8.27 -20.84
C ARG A 297 -14.60 8.34 -19.39
N LEU A 298 -13.72 9.30 -19.04
CA LEU A 298 -13.26 9.51 -17.68
C LEU A 298 -14.36 10.04 -16.77
N GLY A 299 -15.28 10.87 -17.30
CA GLY A 299 -16.46 11.34 -16.57
C GLY A 299 -17.39 10.18 -16.17
N LEU A 300 -17.73 9.32 -17.12
CA LEU A 300 -18.57 8.11 -16.87
C LEU A 300 -17.91 7.19 -15.84
N TYR A 301 -16.64 6.89 -16.03
CA TYR A 301 -15.89 6.04 -15.10
C TYR A 301 -15.84 6.63 -13.69
N SER A 302 -15.60 7.94 -13.56
CA SER A 302 -15.57 8.61 -12.25
C SER A 302 -16.90 8.47 -11.50
N VAL A 303 -18.01 8.76 -12.18
CA VAL A 303 -19.35 8.65 -11.57
C VAL A 303 -19.66 7.21 -11.19
N ALA A 304 -19.34 6.24 -12.06
CA ALA A 304 -19.53 4.81 -11.76
C ALA A 304 -18.67 4.38 -10.54
N ALA A 305 -17.40 4.75 -10.51
CA ALA A 305 -16.48 4.41 -9.42
C ALA A 305 -16.93 5.02 -8.09
N TRP A 306 -17.34 6.29 -8.07
CA TRP A 306 -17.84 6.96 -6.87
C TRP A 306 -19.09 6.29 -6.29
N ASN A 307 -20.04 5.91 -7.17
CA ASN A 307 -21.21 5.15 -6.74
C ASN A 307 -20.85 3.77 -6.20
N GLY A 308 -19.92 3.06 -6.85
CA GLY A 308 -19.43 1.77 -6.38
C GLY A 308 -18.79 1.86 -4.99
N TYR A 309 -17.92 2.85 -4.76
CA TYR A 309 -17.31 3.09 -3.44
C TYR A 309 -18.32 3.50 -2.38
N ALA A 310 -19.29 4.36 -2.72
CA ALA A 310 -20.35 4.77 -1.79
C ALA A 310 -21.25 3.60 -1.38
N LEU A 311 -21.61 2.70 -2.31
CA LEU A 311 -22.36 1.48 -2.01
C LEU A 311 -21.60 0.53 -1.08
N CYS A 312 -20.27 0.44 -1.23
CA CYS A 312 -19.43 -0.43 -0.43
C CYS A 312 -19.01 0.20 0.91
N PHE A 313 -19.25 1.51 1.11
CA PHE A 313 -18.83 2.23 2.32
C PHE A 313 -19.42 1.64 3.60
N LEU A 314 -20.76 1.52 3.67
CA LEU A 314 -21.43 0.99 4.86
C LEU A 314 -21.09 -0.49 5.12
N PRO A 315 -21.10 -1.40 4.13
CA PRO A 315 -20.57 -2.76 4.31
C PRO A 315 -19.14 -2.79 4.87
N GLY A 316 -18.25 -1.93 4.39
CA GLY A 316 -16.88 -1.82 4.91
C GLY A 316 -16.86 -1.32 6.35
N PHE A 317 -17.63 -0.29 6.67
CA PHE A 317 -17.70 0.31 7.99
C PHE A 317 -18.19 -0.67 9.07
N ILE A 318 -19.19 -1.49 8.78
CA ILE A 318 -19.78 -2.46 9.75
C ILE A 318 -19.07 -3.82 9.76
N ARG A 319 -18.09 -4.05 8.86
CA ARG A 319 -17.39 -5.34 8.76
C ARG A 319 -16.75 -5.75 10.07
N ARG A 320 -16.84 -7.03 10.41
CA ARG A 320 -16.20 -7.60 11.60
C ARG A 320 -14.68 -7.37 11.56
N ARG A 321 -14.10 -6.98 12.69
CA ARG A 321 -12.67 -6.69 12.83
C ARG A 321 -12.06 -7.58 13.90
N VAL A 322 -10.78 -7.87 13.74
CA VAL A 322 -9.94 -8.50 14.74
C VAL A 322 -8.90 -7.49 15.23
N ALA A 323 -8.22 -7.76 16.34
CA ALA A 323 -7.15 -6.88 16.82
C ALA A 323 -6.06 -6.76 15.74
N PRO A 324 -5.66 -5.53 15.32
CA PRO A 324 -4.71 -5.34 14.23
C PRO A 324 -3.36 -6.03 14.45
N ALA A 325 -2.86 -6.01 15.69
CA ALA A 325 -1.59 -6.64 16.08
C ALA A 325 -1.71 -8.16 16.35
N ARG A 326 -2.91 -8.75 16.20
CA ARG A 326 -3.07 -10.20 16.37
C ARG A 326 -2.24 -10.94 15.33
N TRP A 327 -1.49 -11.97 15.76
CA TRP A 327 -0.72 -12.82 14.87
C TRP A 327 -1.58 -13.36 13.70
N ILE A 328 -1.06 -13.25 12.49
CA ILE A 328 -1.71 -13.78 11.28
C ILE A 328 -1.29 -15.23 11.15
N ASP A 329 -2.27 -16.13 11.11
CA ASP A 329 -2.04 -17.55 10.94
C ASP A 329 -1.49 -17.83 9.52
N SER A 330 -0.31 -18.44 9.47
CA SER A 330 0.48 -18.57 8.25
C SER A 330 1.48 -19.72 8.33
N THR A 331 1.93 -20.17 7.18
CA THR A 331 2.93 -21.23 7.04
C THR A 331 4.18 -20.70 6.37
N ILE A 332 5.36 -21.02 6.93
CA ILE A 332 6.64 -20.79 6.27
C ILE A 332 6.82 -21.90 5.22
N LEU A 333 6.79 -21.52 3.94
CA LEU A 333 6.98 -22.46 2.84
C LEU A 333 8.45 -22.64 2.48
N GLN A 334 9.28 -21.64 2.78
CA GLN A 334 10.71 -21.65 2.59
C GLN A 334 11.39 -20.68 3.55
N GLN A 335 12.53 -21.08 4.13
CA GLN A 335 13.40 -20.21 4.93
C GLN A 335 14.55 -19.73 4.06
N GLY A 336 14.69 -18.44 3.88
CA GLY A 336 15.84 -17.81 3.21
C GLY A 336 17.01 -17.61 4.19
N ALA A 337 18.22 -17.52 3.63
CA ALA A 337 19.38 -17.03 4.39
C ALA A 337 19.47 -15.50 4.24
N PRO A 338 19.88 -14.76 5.29
CA PRO A 338 20.24 -13.36 5.15
C PRO A 338 21.37 -13.21 4.12
N THR A 339 21.31 -12.14 3.30
CA THR A 339 22.41 -11.79 2.42
C THR A 339 23.55 -11.24 3.28
N VAL A 340 24.61 -12.03 3.47
CA VAL A 340 25.81 -11.63 4.24
C VAL A 340 26.70 -10.79 3.33
N ARG A 341 27.23 -9.66 3.81
CA ARG A 341 28.23 -8.87 3.07
C ARG A 341 29.39 -9.77 2.61
N PRO A 342 29.75 -9.76 1.31
CA PRO A 342 31.03 -10.33 0.89
C PRO A 342 32.17 -9.58 1.62
N GLY A 343 32.87 -10.23 2.52
CA GLY A 343 33.98 -9.65 3.28
C GLY A 343 33.91 -9.78 4.81
N ALA A 344 32.74 -10.11 5.40
CA ALA A 344 32.65 -10.32 6.85
C ALA A 344 33.48 -11.52 7.34
N HIS A 345 33.86 -12.45 6.46
CA HIS A 345 34.73 -13.59 6.76
C HIS A 345 36.23 -13.32 6.62
N GLU A 346 36.63 -12.24 5.94
CA GLU A 346 38.06 -11.88 5.84
C GLU A 346 38.55 -11.14 7.09
N ASP A 347 37.70 -10.32 7.71
CA ASP A 347 38.05 -9.61 8.95
C ASP A 347 38.14 -10.58 10.16
N GLU A 348 37.38 -11.65 10.22
CA GLU A 348 37.49 -12.66 11.28
C GLU A 348 38.75 -13.50 11.13
N ARG A 349 39.20 -13.78 9.90
CA ARG A 349 40.47 -14.50 9.67
C ARG A 349 41.70 -13.63 9.94
N ALA A 350 41.63 -12.33 9.67
CA ALA A 350 42.68 -11.38 9.98
C ALA A 350 42.84 -11.15 11.51
N ALA A 351 41.72 -11.11 12.25
CA ALA A 351 41.74 -10.96 13.70
C ALA A 351 42.27 -12.20 14.43
N THR A 352 42.10 -13.41 13.85
CA THR A 352 42.56 -14.65 14.46
C THR A 352 44.05 -14.93 14.15
N SER A 353 44.62 -14.30 13.12
CA SER A 353 46.03 -14.48 12.74
C SER A 353 47.04 -13.55 13.48
N VAL A 354 46.57 -12.55 14.23
CA VAL A 354 47.41 -11.62 14.99
C VAL A 354 47.64 -12.01 16.47
N GLY A 355 47.02 -13.12 16.90
CA GLY A 355 47.04 -13.58 18.29
C GLY A 355 48.12 -14.63 18.65
N ILE A 356 49.04 -14.95 17.74
CA ILE A 356 50.17 -15.89 18.04
C ILE A 356 51.48 -15.29 17.55
N ARG A 357 52.04 -14.44 18.36
CA ARG A 357 53.48 -14.19 18.49
C ARG A 357 53.84 -13.67 19.88
#